data_bd01af3d2d26eab2971c9ec9e189d857
#
_entry.id   bd01af3d2d26eab2971c9ec9e189d857
#
_cell.length_a   1.000
_cell.length_b   1.000
_cell.length_c   1.000
_cell.angle_alpha   90.00
_cell.angle_beta   90.00
_cell.angle_gamma   90.00
#
_symmetry.space_group_name_H-M   'P 1'
#
loop_
_entity.id
_entity.type
_entity.pdbx_description
1 polymer ?
#
loop_
_entity_poly.entity_id
_entity_poly.type
_entity_poly.pdbx_seq_one_letter_code
_entity_poly.pdbx_strand_id
1 'polypeptide(L)'
;YTVTGCTSAHLAAMPANTTGVGVTVTLTASSACPNPSPQYEFWTLAPGASSWTMAQAYSTTNTFGWSTTGKAPGGWQLAVWVRDASSAGAYSISLGTFDLSVSIPYSVTTCTAVSLSAMPASTAGVGTTVTVTAGATGCPNPSPQFQFWILAPGAGWTVVQAYSTSNTFSWSTTGKAAGSYYVAVWVRDASSGGTFSNGAGSWDLFGNIPYSLT
;
A
#
# COMPACT_ATOMS: atom_id res chain seq x y z
N TYR A 1 7.28 7.86 48.39
CA TYR A 1 6.37 7.10 47.51
C TYR A 1 7.03 7.03 46.14
N THR A 2 7.47 5.84 45.71
CA THR A 2 7.88 5.59 44.33
C THR A 2 6.61 5.22 43.55
N VAL A 3 6.22 6.03 42.59
CA VAL A 3 5.21 5.64 41.60
C VAL A 3 5.89 4.62 40.70
N THR A 4 5.45 3.38 40.72
CA THR A 4 5.95 2.33 39.85
C THR A 4 5.07 2.28 38.59
N GLY A 5 5.67 2.42 37.43
CA GLY A 5 5.01 2.24 36.15
C GLY A 5 4.78 0.76 35.79
N CYS A 6 4.30 0.51 34.57
CA CYS A 6 4.10 -0.85 34.05
C CYS A 6 5.45 -1.62 33.99
N THR A 7 5.44 -2.93 34.24
CA THR A 7 6.63 -3.79 34.29
C THR A 7 6.78 -4.70 33.07
N SER A 8 5.71 -4.95 32.31
CA SER A 8 5.75 -5.68 31.05
C SER A 8 4.70 -5.16 30.08
N ALA A 9 5.00 -5.27 28.78
CA ALA A 9 4.08 -4.99 27.69
C ALA A 9 4.31 -5.99 26.56
N HIS A 10 3.25 -6.33 25.84
CA HIS A 10 3.27 -7.21 24.66
C HIS A 10 2.29 -6.68 23.63
N LEU A 11 2.60 -6.87 22.34
CA LEU A 11 1.74 -6.56 21.22
C LEU A 11 1.63 -7.76 20.29
N ALA A 12 0.41 -8.11 19.90
CA ALA A 12 0.11 -9.15 18.92
C ALA A 12 -0.76 -8.57 17.80
N ALA A 13 -0.66 -9.15 16.62
CA ALA A 13 -1.48 -8.81 15.46
C ALA A 13 -2.20 -10.05 14.93
N MET A 14 -3.44 -9.87 14.48
CA MET A 14 -4.22 -10.92 13.80
C MET A 14 -4.87 -10.33 12.52
N PRO A 15 -4.55 -10.85 11.30
CA PRO A 15 -3.56 -11.90 10.99
C PRO A 15 -2.15 -11.56 11.48
N ALA A 16 -1.32 -12.60 11.75
CA ALA A 16 0.04 -12.40 12.23
C ALA A 16 1.00 -12.06 11.06
N ASN A 17 1.93 -11.14 11.31
CA ASN A 17 3.11 -10.82 10.49
C ASN A 17 2.85 -10.26 9.09
N THR A 18 1.77 -10.67 8.39
CA THR A 18 1.51 -10.24 7.02
C THR A 18 0.03 -10.31 6.66
N THR A 19 -0.41 -9.41 5.78
CA THR A 19 -1.72 -9.45 5.16
C THR A 19 -1.69 -8.74 3.80
N GLY A 20 -2.73 -8.95 2.98
CA GLY A 20 -2.98 -8.13 1.80
C GLY A 20 -3.52 -6.74 2.15
N VAL A 21 -3.40 -5.80 1.23
CA VAL A 21 -4.13 -4.53 1.29
C VAL A 21 -5.64 -4.78 1.37
N GLY A 22 -6.38 -3.90 2.02
CA GLY A 22 -7.85 -3.99 2.15
C GLY A 22 -8.34 -4.81 3.35
N VAL A 23 -7.44 -5.36 4.16
CA VAL A 23 -7.78 -6.16 5.35
C VAL A 23 -7.66 -5.30 6.61
N THR A 24 -8.53 -5.54 7.59
CA THR A 24 -8.36 -4.98 8.93
C THR A 24 -7.56 -5.94 9.80
N VAL A 25 -6.46 -5.46 10.34
CA VAL A 25 -5.59 -6.18 11.28
C VAL A 25 -5.97 -5.78 12.70
N THR A 26 -6.33 -6.76 13.53
CA THR A 26 -6.59 -6.50 14.94
C THR A 26 -5.28 -6.54 15.71
N LEU A 27 -4.88 -5.43 16.30
CA LEU A 27 -3.79 -5.34 17.25
C LEU A 27 -4.34 -5.57 18.66
N THR A 28 -3.67 -6.41 19.44
CA THR A 28 -4.03 -6.67 20.82
C THR A 28 -2.80 -6.48 21.69
N ALA A 29 -2.90 -5.55 22.64
CA ALA A 29 -1.88 -5.29 23.64
C ALA A 29 -2.20 -6.01 24.95
N SER A 30 -1.17 -6.36 25.70
CA SER A 30 -1.28 -6.80 27.09
C SER A 30 -0.15 -6.20 27.92
N SER A 31 -0.39 -5.99 29.21
CA SER A 31 0.60 -5.39 30.11
C SER A 31 0.42 -5.85 31.54
N ALA A 32 1.48 -5.74 32.34
CA ALA A 32 1.43 -5.85 33.79
C ALA A 32 1.74 -4.46 34.37
N CYS A 33 0.72 -3.83 34.96
CA CYS A 33 0.81 -2.52 35.59
C CYS A 33 0.26 -2.59 37.01
N PRO A 34 0.75 -1.76 37.97
CA PRO A 34 0.21 -1.69 39.32
C PRO A 34 -1.27 -1.32 39.38
N ASN A 35 -1.72 -0.39 38.51
CA ASN A 35 -3.12 -0.04 38.38
C ASN A 35 -3.82 -1.07 37.48
N PRO A 36 -5.00 -1.59 37.88
CA PRO A 36 -5.75 -2.56 37.07
C PRO A 36 -6.34 -2.02 35.76
N SER A 37 -6.19 -0.71 35.49
CA SER A 37 -6.70 -0.04 34.28
C SER A 37 -5.57 0.64 33.51
N PRO A 38 -4.61 -0.13 32.94
CA PRO A 38 -3.55 0.43 32.12
C PRO A 38 -4.12 1.16 30.90
N GLN A 39 -3.35 2.10 30.36
CA GLN A 39 -3.69 2.85 29.16
C GLN A 39 -2.78 2.44 28.00
N TYR A 40 -3.36 2.32 26.80
CA TYR A 40 -2.71 1.90 25.56
C TYR A 40 -2.86 2.97 24.49
N GLU A 41 -1.77 3.28 23.81
CA GLU A 41 -1.73 4.18 22.65
C GLU A 41 -1.08 3.44 21.48
N PHE A 42 -1.75 3.38 20.33
CA PHE A 42 -1.26 2.62 19.19
C PHE A 42 -0.64 3.55 18.14
N TRP A 43 0.46 3.08 17.57
CA TRP A 43 1.26 3.81 16.59
C TRP A 43 1.58 2.97 15.36
N THR A 44 1.74 3.61 14.22
CA THR A 44 2.16 2.98 12.97
C THR A 44 3.30 3.76 12.33
N LEU A 45 4.25 3.05 11.70
CA LEU A 45 5.31 3.62 10.89
C LEU A 45 5.23 3.00 9.50
N ALA A 46 5.00 3.82 8.49
CA ALA A 46 4.86 3.39 7.10
C ALA A 46 6.21 2.99 6.48
N PRO A 47 6.20 2.17 5.41
CA PRO A 47 7.42 1.85 4.67
C PRO A 47 8.16 3.12 4.23
N GLY A 48 9.47 3.20 4.54
CA GLY A 48 10.31 4.34 4.19
C GLY A 48 10.08 5.64 4.96
N ALA A 49 9.09 5.67 5.87
CA ALA A 49 8.85 6.85 6.72
C ALA A 49 9.88 6.96 7.84
N SER A 50 10.22 8.18 8.23
CA SER A 50 11.13 8.49 9.34
C SER A 50 10.40 8.85 10.63
N SER A 51 9.07 9.01 10.59
CA SER A 51 8.27 9.43 11.74
C SER A 51 7.04 8.54 11.94
N TRP A 52 6.78 8.24 13.20
CA TRP A 52 5.61 7.49 13.62
C TRP A 52 4.33 8.33 13.51
N THR A 53 3.23 7.65 13.19
CA THR A 53 1.89 8.24 13.17
C THR A 53 1.06 7.61 14.27
N MET A 54 0.45 8.45 15.12
CA MET A 54 -0.49 7.99 16.13
C MET A 54 -1.75 7.44 15.43
N ALA A 55 -2.08 6.21 15.74
CA ALA A 55 -3.25 5.52 15.19
C ALA A 55 -4.44 5.56 16.16
N GLN A 56 -4.17 5.49 17.47
CA GLN A 56 -5.15 5.63 18.53
C GLN A 56 -4.47 6.26 19.76
N ALA A 57 -5.07 7.31 20.29
CA ALA A 57 -4.62 7.94 21.53
C ALA A 57 -4.87 7.05 22.76
N TYR A 58 -4.22 7.38 23.88
CA TYR A 58 -4.35 6.64 25.12
C TYR A 58 -5.80 6.36 25.51
N SER A 59 -6.10 5.11 25.74
CA SER A 59 -7.36 4.62 26.26
C SER A 59 -7.15 3.33 27.06
N THR A 60 -8.14 2.88 27.82
CA THR A 60 -8.12 1.58 28.49
C THR A 60 -8.40 0.40 27.53
N THR A 61 -8.80 0.71 26.29
CA THR A 61 -9.02 -0.31 25.25
C THR A 61 -7.68 -0.86 24.79
N ASN A 62 -7.44 -2.12 25.01
CA ASN A 62 -6.20 -2.81 24.65
C ASN A 62 -6.20 -3.40 23.24
N THR A 63 -7.21 -3.10 22.43
CA THR A 63 -7.32 -3.55 21.04
C THR A 63 -7.49 -2.38 20.10
N PHE A 64 -6.92 -2.51 18.89
CA PHE A 64 -7.06 -1.52 17.81
C PHE A 64 -7.20 -2.21 16.46
N GLY A 65 -8.21 -1.84 15.68
CA GLY A 65 -8.41 -2.30 14.31
C GLY A 65 -7.66 -1.42 13.31
N TRP A 66 -6.52 -1.90 12.82
CA TRP A 66 -5.74 -1.20 11.80
C TRP A 66 -6.20 -1.60 10.41
N SER A 67 -6.86 -0.69 9.67
CA SER A 67 -7.22 -0.93 8.27
C SER A 67 -6.02 -0.74 7.34
N THR A 68 -5.77 -1.73 6.48
CA THR A 68 -4.75 -1.64 5.42
C THR A 68 -5.30 -1.08 4.10
N THR A 69 -6.58 -0.73 4.03
CA THR A 69 -7.17 -0.06 2.86
C THR A 69 -6.51 1.29 2.61
N GLY A 70 -6.05 1.51 1.39
CA GLY A 70 -5.32 2.73 1.00
C GLY A 70 -3.91 2.84 1.56
N LYS A 71 -3.40 1.81 2.24
CA LYS A 71 -2.02 1.78 2.73
C LYS A 71 -1.05 1.37 1.62
N ALA A 72 0.16 1.93 1.65
CA ALA A 72 1.24 1.50 0.78
C ALA A 72 1.66 0.07 1.14
N PRO A 73 1.86 -0.82 0.16
CA PRO A 73 2.48 -2.11 0.40
C PRO A 73 3.91 -1.99 0.90
N GLY A 74 4.39 -3.00 1.64
CA GLY A 74 5.74 -3.04 2.16
C GLY A 74 5.80 -3.30 3.65
N GLY A 75 6.99 -3.09 4.23
CA GLY A 75 7.27 -3.32 5.65
C GLY A 75 6.83 -2.14 6.52
N TRP A 76 5.83 -2.36 7.33
CA TRP A 76 5.35 -1.46 8.38
C TRP A 76 5.97 -1.82 9.73
N GLN A 77 5.99 -0.86 10.65
CA GLN A 77 6.18 -1.12 12.08
C GLN A 77 4.88 -0.73 12.80
N LEU A 78 4.38 -1.62 13.64
CA LEU A 78 3.20 -1.40 14.48
C LEU A 78 3.66 -1.37 15.93
N ALA A 79 3.23 -0.38 16.70
CA ALA A 79 3.68 -0.23 18.07
C ALA A 79 2.52 0.08 19.02
N VAL A 80 2.74 -0.27 20.28
CA VAL A 80 1.92 0.16 21.41
C VAL A 80 2.80 0.81 22.47
N TRP A 81 2.35 1.96 22.94
CA TRP A 81 2.84 2.57 24.16
C TRP A 81 1.87 2.26 25.29
N VAL A 82 2.42 1.88 26.43
CA VAL A 82 1.65 1.49 27.62
C VAL A 82 2.07 2.38 28.76
N ARG A 83 1.10 2.84 29.54
CA ARG A 83 1.35 3.52 30.81
C ARG A 83 0.34 3.07 31.86
N ASP A 84 0.77 3.07 33.09
CA ASP A 84 -0.14 2.99 34.24
C ASP A 84 -1.00 4.26 34.29
N ALA A 85 -2.29 4.14 34.59
CA ALA A 85 -3.21 5.29 34.60
C ALA A 85 -2.82 6.35 35.66
N SER A 86 -2.04 5.98 36.67
CA SER A 86 -1.51 6.89 37.70
C SER A 86 -0.10 7.41 37.40
N SER A 87 0.56 6.88 36.33
CA SER A 87 1.90 7.28 35.92
C SER A 87 1.85 8.48 34.99
N ALA A 88 2.80 9.40 35.15
CA ALA A 88 3.09 10.43 34.15
C ALA A 88 3.91 9.91 32.97
N GLY A 89 4.29 8.62 33.00
CA GLY A 89 5.21 7.97 32.09
C GLY A 89 6.65 7.96 32.60
N ALA A 90 7.29 6.78 32.59
CA ALA A 90 8.69 6.62 32.96
C ALA A 90 9.64 7.24 31.93
N TYR A 91 9.21 7.33 30.67
CA TYR A 91 9.94 7.90 29.55
C TYR A 91 9.16 9.06 28.92
N SER A 92 9.87 10.08 28.46
CA SER A 92 9.31 11.22 27.74
C SER A 92 10.12 11.48 26.48
N ILE A 93 9.44 11.56 25.35
CA ILE A 93 10.01 11.94 24.05
C ILE A 93 9.14 13.02 23.39
N SER A 94 9.56 13.56 22.25
CA SER A 94 8.83 14.61 21.54
C SER A 94 7.39 14.24 21.15
N LEU A 95 7.07 12.94 21.05
CA LEU A 95 5.74 12.43 20.70
C LEU A 95 4.84 12.19 21.94
N GLY A 96 5.38 12.22 23.15
CA GLY A 96 4.62 12.01 24.38
C GLY A 96 5.36 11.21 25.46
N THR A 97 4.63 10.70 26.43
CA THR A 97 5.16 9.95 27.58
C THR A 97 4.56 8.55 27.67
N PHE A 98 5.37 7.57 28.09
CA PHE A 98 4.97 6.17 28.28
C PHE A 98 5.81 5.50 29.36
N ASP A 99 5.31 4.40 29.94
CA ASP A 99 6.11 3.54 30.82
C ASP A 99 6.91 2.52 30.01
N LEU A 100 6.24 1.89 29.02
CA LEU A 100 6.84 0.88 28.14
C LEU A 100 6.36 1.07 26.70
N SER A 101 7.22 0.70 25.76
CA SER A 101 6.88 0.63 24.34
C SER A 101 7.28 -0.71 23.74
N VAL A 102 6.44 -1.26 22.88
CA VAL A 102 6.70 -2.49 22.13
C VAL A 102 6.34 -2.24 20.66
N SER A 103 7.19 -2.69 19.75
CA SER A 103 6.91 -2.66 18.32
C SER A 103 7.11 -4.04 17.69
N ILE A 104 6.33 -4.31 16.63
CA ILE A 104 6.41 -5.51 15.81
C ILE A 104 6.51 -5.12 14.34
N PRO A 105 7.35 -5.83 13.54
CA PRO A 105 7.33 -5.67 12.09
C PRO A 105 6.06 -6.29 11.51
N TYR A 106 5.53 -5.67 10.45
CA TYR A 106 4.34 -6.15 9.77
C TYR A 106 4.45 -5.92 8.26
N SER A 107 4.05 -6.89 7.43
CA SER A 107 4.11 -6.78 5.98
C SER A 107 2.73 -6.62 5.36
N VAL A 108 2.56 -5.60 4.52
CA VAL A 108 1.35 -5.42 3.68
C VAL A 108 1.71 -5.75 2.25
N THR A 109 0.97 -6.69 1.64
CA THR A 109 1.23 -7.20 0.28
C THR A 109 0.22 -6.65 -0.73
N THR A 110 0.62 -6.63 -2.00
CA THR A 110 -0.19 -6.24 -3.16
C THR A 110 0.06 -7.19 -4.32
N CYS A 111 -0.35 -6.84 -5.55
CA CYS A 111 -0.07 -7.63 -6.75
C CYS A 111 1.43 -7.93 -6.88
N THR A 112 1.77 -9.15 -7.36
CA THR A 112 3.17 -9.62 -7.42
C THR A 112 3.73 -9.70 -8.84
N ALA A 113 2.88 -9.80 -9.88
CA ALA A 113 3.33 -9.81 -11.26
C ALA A 113 2.34 -9.15 -12.20
N VAL A 114 2.87 -8.57 -13.30
CA VAL A 114 2.12 -7.96 -14.39
C VAL A 114 2.57 -8.55 -15.72
N SER A 115 1.64 -8.73 -16.64
CA SER A 115 1.89 -9.07 -18.04
C SER A 115 1.20 -8.08 -18.96
N LEU A 116 1.76 -7.89 -20.18
CA LEU A 116 1.20 -7.02 -21.20
C LEU A 116 1.44 -7.63 -22.57
N SER A 117 0.41 -7.65 -23.41
CA SER A 117 0.48 -8.14 -24.79
C SER A 117 -0.38 -7.28 -25.71
N ALA A 118 -0.14 -7.36 -27.01
CA ALA A 118 -0.92 -6.69 -28.03
C ALA A 118 -1.26 -7.64 -29.17
N MET A 119 -2.41 -7.42 -29.80
CA MET A 119 -2.85 -8.15 -31.00
C MET A 119 -3.34 -7.14 -32.05
N PRO A 120 -2.72 -7.06 -33.25
CA PRO A 120 -1.51 -7.79 -33.69
C PRO A 120 -0.32 -7.56 -32.80
N ALA A 121 0.60 -8.56 -32.74
CA ALA A 121 1.78 -8.48 -31.88
C ALA A 121 2.84 -7.56 -32.50
N SER A 122 3.41 -6.68 -31.69
CA SER A 122 4.58 -5.82 -31.96
C SER A 122 4.50 -4.84 -33.16
N THR A 123 3.65 -5.07 -34.16
CA THR A 123 3.50 -4.16 -35.32
C THR A 123 2.12 -4.23 -35.94
N ALA A 124 1.66 -3.11 -36.51
CA ALA A 124 0.43 -3.02 -37.33
C ALA A 124 0.53 -1.87 -38.31
N GLY A 125 -0.25 -1.96 -39.40
CA GLY A 125 -0.47 -0.80 -40.29
C GLY A 125 -1.28 0.29 -39.60
N VAL A 126 -1.01 1.54 -39.93
CA VAL A 126 -1.86 2.68 -39.54
C VAL A 126 -3.31 2.43 -39.97
N GLY A 127 -4.28 2.76 -39.13
CA GLY A 127 -5.70 2.48 -39.35
C GLY A 127 -6.19 1.16 -38.76
N THR A 128 -5.26 0.28 -38.28
CA THR A 128 -5.61 -0.98 -37.59
C THR A 128 -6.04 -0.70 -36.16
N THR A 129 -7.03 -1.44 -35.67
CA THR A 129 -7.31 -1.47 -34.22
C THR A 129 -6.43 -2.52 -33.55
N VAL A 130 -5.66 -2.10 -32.55
CA VAL A 130 -4.78 -2.96 -31.76
C VAL A 130 -5.45 -3.23 -30.43
N THR A 131 -5.66 -4.51 -30.09
CA THR A 131 -6.15 -4.91 -28.78
C THR A 131 -4.96 -5.12 -27.85
N VAL A 132 -4.88 -4.34 -26.79
CA VAL A 132 -3.88 -4.48 -25.72
C VAL A 132 -4.52 -5.22 -24.56
N THR A 133 -3.85 -6.27 -24.06
CA THR A 133 -4.33 -7.06 -22.94
C THR A 133 -3.27 -7.10 -21.84
N ALA A 134 -3.67 -6.73 -20.63
CA ALA A 134 -2.85 -6.81 -19.43
C ALA A 134 -3.29 -7.99 -18.55
N GLY A 135 -2.38 -8.48 -17.73
CA GLY A 135 -2.68 -9.43 -16.66
C GLY A 135 -1.99 -9.02 -15.37
N ALA A 136 -2.58 -9.36 -14.25
CA ALA A 136 -1.98 -9.21 -12.93
C ALA A 136 -2.19 -10.48 -12.11
N THR A 137 -1.19 -10.87 -11.32
CA THR A 137 -1.28 -12.05 -10.46
C THR A 137 -0.81 -11.74 -9.05
N GLY A 138 -1.23 -12.57 -8.09
CA GLY A 138 -0.90 -12.42 -6.68
C GLY A 138 -1.51 -11.17 -6.02
N CYS A 139 -2.54 -10.59 -6.62
CA CYS A 139 -3.28 -9.48 -6.02
C CYS A 139 -4.15 -10.01 -4.87
N PRO A 140 -4.06 -9.44 -3.66
CA PRO A 140 -4.93 -9.79 -2.55
C PRO A 140 -6.41 -9.54 -2.84
N ASN A 141 -6.73 -8.45 -3.52
CA ASN A 141 -8.08 -8.20 -4.03
C ASN A 141 -8.23 -8.87 -5.41
N PRO A 142 -9.30 -9.66 -5.65
CA PRO A 142 -9.50 -10.35 -6.93
C PRO A 142 -9.84 -9.43 -8.11
N SER A 143 -10.00 -8.13 -7.87
CA SER A 143 -10.36 -7.13 -8.89
C SER A 143 -9.27 -6.06 -9.03
N PRO A 144 -8.06 -6.40 -9.54
CA PRO A 144 -7.02 -5.40 -9.78
C PRO A 144 -7.50 -4.34 -10.77
N GLN A 145 -6.91 -3.17 -10.69
CA GLN A 145 -7.19 -2.04 -11.57
C GLN A 145 -6.03 -1.84 -12.55
N PHE A 146 -6.38 -1.52 -13.81
CA PHE A 146 -5.45 -1.31 -14.91
C PHE A 146 -5.64 0.10 -15.48
N GLN A 147 -4.52 0.80 -15.70
CA GLN A 147 -4.47 2.09 -16.39
C GLN A 147 -3.53 1.95 -17.59
N PHE A 148 -4.01 2.25 -18.80
CA PHE A 148 -3.19 2.11 -19.99
C PHE A 148 -2.63 3.45 -20.46
N TRP A 149 -1.40 3.38 -20.97
CA TRP A 149 -0.61 4.52 -21.42
C TRP A 149 -0.03 4.26 -22.80
N ILE A 150 0.15 5.32 -23.57
CA ILE A 150 0.87 5.29 -24.85
C ILE A 150 1.94 6.38 -24.84
N LEU A 151 3.13 6.03 -25.30
CA LEU A 151 4.18 6.94 -25.68
C LEU A 151 4.28 6.95 -27.22
N ALA A 152 3.92 8.07 -27.84
CA ALA A 152 4.06 8.26 -29.27
C ALA A 152 5.45 8.79 -29.66
N PRO A 153 5.91 8.61 -30.92
CA PRO A 153 7.17 9.16 -31.39
C PRO A 153 7.27 10.66 -31.11
N GLY A 154 8.35 11.10 -30.44
CA GLY A 154 8.61 12.50 -30.11
C GLY A 154 7.68 13.13 -29.07
N ALA A 155 6.79 12.36 -28.43
CA ALA A 155 5.84 12.84 -27.42
C ALA A 155 6.17 12.33 -26.01
N GLY A 156 5.41 12.80 -25.02
CA GLY A 156 5.40 12.24 -23.67
C GLY A 156 4.38 11.11 -23.48
N TRP A 157 4.42 10.43 -22.36
CA TRP A 157 3.43 9.44 -21.98
C TRP A 157 2.04 10.07 -21.82
N THR A 158 1.05 9.42 -22.39
CA THR A 158 -0.35 9.85 -22.33
C THR A 158 -1.22 8.72 -21.79
N VAL A 159 -2.08 9.02 -20.81
CA VAL A 159 -3.11 8.10 -20.35
C VAL A 159 -4.15 7.94 -21.45
N VAL A 160 -4.39 6.71 -21.88
CA VAL A 160 -5.39 6.38 -22.92
C VAL A 160 -6.59 5.64 -22.33
N GLN A 161 -6.45 5.06 -21.16
CA GLN A 161 -7.53 4.52 -20.34
C GLN A 161 -7.21 4.75 -18.87
N ALA A 162 -8.09 5.42 -18.15
CA ALA A 162 -7.98 5.60 -16.72
C ALA A 162 -8.13 4.27 -15.97
N TYR A 163 -7.75 4.22 -14.69
CA TYR A 163 -7.90 3.03 -13.87
C TYR A 163 -9.32 2.47 -13.93
N SER A 164 -9.40 1.20 -14.26
CA SER A 164 -10.63 0.41 -14.26
C SER A 164 -10.29 -1.08 -14.05
N THR A 165 -11.28 -1.91 -13.81
CA THR A 165 -11.13 -3.37 -13.75
C THR A 165 -11.00 -4.01 -15.14
N SER A 166 -11.23 -3.26 -16.24
CA SER A 166 -10.98 -3.74 -17.60
C SER A 166 -9.50 -3.94 -17.82
N ASN A 167 -9.09 -5.16 -18.06
CA ASN A 167 -7.73 -5.52 -18.39
C ASN A 167 -7.42 -5.45 -19.90
N THR A 168 -8.34 -4.92 -20.69
CA THR A 168 -8.18 -4.74 -22.15
C THR A 168 -8.39 -3.28 -22.56
N PHE A 169 -7.62 -2.86 -23.55
CA PHE A 169 -7.71 -1.55 -24.17
C PHE A 169 -7.67 -1.69 -25.69
N SER A 170 -8.65 -1.11 -26.40
CA SER A 170 -8.70 -1.08 -27.86
C SER A 170 -8.06 0.22 -28.36
N TRP A 171 -6.87 0.11 -28.95
CA TRP A 171 -6.14 1.24 -29.49
C TRP A 171 -6.44 1.40 -30.98
N SER A 172 -7.21 2.44 -31.35
CA SER A 172 -7.36 2.85 -32.75
C SER A 172 -6.11 3.58 -33.21
N THR A 173 -5.47 3.08 -34.26
CA THR A 173 -4.31 3.72 -34.88
C THR A 173 -4.67 4.63 -36.04
N THR A 174 -5.97 4.81 -36.34
CA THR A 174 -6.44 5.76 -37.37
C THR A 174 -5.96 7.17 -37.05
N GLY A 175 -5.33 7.81 -38.04
CA GLY A 175 -4.78 9.16 -37.90
C GLY A 175 -3.52 9.26 -37.01
N LYS A 176 -2.93 8.14 -36.62
CA LYS A 176 -1.63 8.12 -35.93
C LYS A 176 -0.50 8.15 -36.96
N ALA A 177 0.65 8.72 -36.58
CA ALA A 177 1.84 8.68 -37.41
C ALA A 177 2.47 7.28 -37.39
N ALA A 178 3.05 6.84 -38.51
CA ALA A 178 3.92 5.67 -38.52
C ALA A 178 5.16 5.92 -37.62
N GLY A 179 5.69 4.88 -36.99
CA GLY A 179 6.88 5.00 -36.14
C GLY A 179 6.85 4.11 -34.92
N SER A 180 7.82 4.32 -34.03
CA SER A 180 8.01 3.52 -32.82
C SER A 180 7.24 4.11 -31.65
N TYR A 181 6.38 3.31 -31.06
CA TYR A 181 5.56 3.59 -29.89
C TYR A 181 6.00 2.70 -28.72
N TYR A 182 5.59 3.07 -27.53
CA TYR A 182 5.50 2.16 -26.39
C TYR A 182 4.08 2.15 -25.87
N VAL A 183 3.61 0.96 -25.53
CA VAL A 183 2.35 0.75 -24.82
C VAL A 183 2.68 0.28 -23.43
N ALA A 184 2.07 0.88 -22.41
CA ALA A 184 2.32 0.52 -21.03
C ALA A 184 1.03 0.33 -20.25
N VAL A 185 1.13 -0.41 -19.16
CA VAL A 185 0.08 -0.58 -18.16
C VAL A 185 0.64 -0.31 -16.77
N TRP A 186 -0.09 0.47 -16.00
CA TRP A 186 0.03 0.54 -14.56
C TRP A 186 -1.04 -0.33 -13.94
N VAL A 187 -0.64 -1.12 -12.96
CA VAL A 187 -1.53 -2.03 -12.23
C VAL A 187 -1.48 -1.66 -10.76
N ARG A 188 -2.64 -1.67 -10.12
CA ARG A 188 -2.72 -1.62 -8.66
C ARG A 188 -3.80 -2.56 -8.15
N ASP A 189 -3.62 -3.08 -6.95
CA ASP A 189 -4.71 -3.67 -6.20
C ASP A 189 -5.76 -2.59 -5.89
N ALA A 190 -7.04 -2.90 -5.98
CA ALA A 190 -8.12 -1.92 -5.78
C ALA A 190 -8.10 -1.28 -4.38
N SER A 191 -7.52 -1.97 -3.41
CA SER A 191 -7.39 -1.51 -2.02
C SER A 191 -6.02 -0.90 -1.70
N SER A 192 -5.09 -0.87 -2.67
CA SER A 192 -3.73 -0.35 -2.47
C SER A 192 -3.66 1.17 -2.58
N GLY A 193 -2.79 1.78 -1.77
CA GLY A 193 -2.36 3.17 -1.94
C GLY A 193 -1.27 3.33 -3.02
N GLY A 194 -0.79 2.20 -3.58
CA GLY A 194 0.31 2.14 -4.54
C GLY A 194 1.68 1.97 -3.87
N THR A 195 2.49 1.06 -4.42
CA THR A 195 3.90 0.87 -4.03
C THR A 195 4.76 2.04 -4.52
N PHE A 196 4.43 2.57 -5.69
CA PHE A 196 5.10 3.68 -6.34
C PHE A 196 4.12 4.83 -6.61
N SER A 197 4.63 6.04 -6.66
CA SER A 197 3.84 7.22 -7.02
C SER A 197 4.68 8.28 -7.73
N ASN A 198 4.02 9.06 -8.58
CA ASN A 198 4.57 10.28 -9.18
C ASN A 198 3.44 11.30 -9.41
N GLY A 199 3.73 12.42 -10.07
CA GLY A 199 2.73 13.47 -10.36
C GLY A 199 1.54 13.01 -11.23
N ALA A 200 1.62 11.85 -11.88
CA ALA A 200 0.52 11.28 -12.68
C ALA A 200 -0.34 10.25 -11.91
N GLY A 201 0.06 9.85 -10.70
CA GLY A 201 -0.68 8.92 -9.86
C GLY A 201 0.17 7.89 -9.15
N SER A 202 -0.46 6.83 -8.65
CA SER A 202 0.19 5.74 -7.92
C SER A 202 -0.13 4.38 -8.55
N TRP A 203 0.82 3.44 -8.44
CA TRP A 203 0.70 2.09 -8.97
C TRP A 203 1.48 1.09 -8.10
N ASP A 204 1.13 -0.20 -8.20
CA ASP A 204 1.86 -1.27 -7.54
C ASP A 204 2.90 -1.90 -8.46
N LEU A 205 2.50 -2.14 -9.71
CA LEU A 205 3.33 -2.73 -10.76
C LEU A 205 3.15 -1.97 -12.07
N PHE A 206 4.17 -2.02 -12.93
CA PHE A 206 4.05 -1.53 -14.30
C PHE A 206 4.71 -2.49 -15.29
N GLY A 207 4.19 -2.50 -16.51
CA GLY A 207 4.79 -3.18 -17.64
C GLY A 207 4.70 -2.32 -18.89
N ASN A 208 5.64 -2.49 -19.81
CA ASN A 208 5.56 -1.86 -21.12
C ASN A 208 6.09 -2.80 -22.23
N ILE A 209 5.63 -2.57 -23.44
CA ILE A 209 6.09 -3.25 -24.65
C ILE A 209 6.34 -2.22 -25.75
N PRO A 210 7.40 -2.39 -26.58
CA PRO A 210 7.57 -1.62 -27.80
C PRO A 210 6.51 -2.04 -28.84
N TYR A 211 6.08 -1.08 -29.64
CA TYR A 211 5.11 -1.29 -30.72
C TYR A 211 5.46 -0.42 -31.93
N SER A 212 5.32 -0.96 -33.14
CA SER A 212 5.60 -0.23 -34.37
C SER A 212 4.35 -0.04 -35.23
N LEU A 213 4.09 1.18 -35.68
CA LEU A 213 3.10 1.46 -36.71
C LEU A 213 3.81 1.69 -38.07
N THR A 214 3.33 0.99 -39.09
CA THR A 214 3.88 1.04 -40.49
C THR A 214 2.86 1.59 -41.47
#